data_ccd296c552a11491e32bbc51face75c6
#
_entry.id   ccd296c552a11491e32bbc51face75c6
#
_cell.length_a   1.000
_cell.length_b   1.000
_cell.length_c   1.000
_cell.angle_alpha   90.00
_cell.angle_beta   90.00
_cell.angle_gamma   90.00
#
_symmetry.space_group_name_H-M   'P 1'
#
loop_
_entity.id
_entity.type
_entity.pdbx_description
1 polymer ?
#
loop_
_entity_poly.entity_id
_entity_poly.type
_entity_poly.pdbx_seq_one_letter_code
_entity_poly.pdbx_strand_id
1 'polypeptide(L)'
;MVIRRESGLCLVLAAVLGIQPSLAQSSEFPFDGELILDVRAMPGSKRIPNMDIAADGKIALEMWCNRVDGQVVVAGDTITVMTGVPTERSCPPERVRGDAEFLETLSAVTNWRREGDFVRLIGPKTLRFRVPTN
;
A
#
# COMPACT_ATOMS: atom_id res chain seq x y z
N MET A 1 -4.12 -2.49 82.72
CA MET A 1 -4.09 -1.50 81.61
C MET A 1 -3.66 -2.24 80.35
N VAL A 2 -4.59 -2.66 79.52
CA VAL A 2 -4.30 -3.47 78.33
C VAL A 2 -4.38 -2.55 77.11
N ILE A 3 -3.24 -2.32 76.43
CA ILE A 3 -3.22 -1.52 75.20
C ILE A 3 -3.39 -2.49 74.03
N ARG A 4 -4.57 -2.49 73.42
CA ARG A 4 -4.82 -3.20 72.17
C ARG A 4 -4.20 -2.38 71.04
N ARG A 5 -3.19 -2.91 70.42
CA ARG A 5 -2.70 -2.44 69.10
C ARG A 5 -3.57 -3.07 68.02
N GLU A 6 -4.40 -2.25 67.43
CA GLU A 6 -5.08 -2.58 66.19
C GLU A 6 -4.11 -2.42 65.03
N SER A 7 -3.69 -3.54 64.48
CA SER A 7 -2.91 -3.54 63.26
C SER A 7 -3.83 -3.34 62.07
N GLY A 8 -3.85 -2.12 61.57
CA GLY A 8 -4.52 -1.81 60.30
C GLY A 8 -3.77 -2.40 59.11
N LEU A 9 -4.38 -3.41 58.52
CA LEU A 9 -3.89 -4.02 57.30
C LEU A 9 -4.30 -3.11 56.10
N CYS A 10 -3.39 -2.26 55.64
CA CYS A 10 -3.56 -1.54 54.38
C CYS A 10 -3.42 -2.50 53.20
N LEU A 11 -4.54 -2.88 52.61
CA LEU A 11 -4.59 -3.53 51.32
C LEU A 11 -4.30 -2.49 50.24
N VAL A 12 -3.06 -2.51 49.75
CA VAL A 12 -2.69 -1.75 48.53
C VAL A 12 -3.18 -2.57 47.34
N LEU A 13 -4.33 -2.14 46.77
CA LEU A 13 -4.73 -2.63 45.46
C LEU A 13 -3.79 -2.01 44.39
N ALA A 14 -2.80 -2.77 43.96
CA ALA A 14 -2.03 -2.43 42.79
C ALA A 14 -2.91 -2.65 41.55
N ALA A 15 -3.43 -1.55 41.00
CA ALA A 15 -4.07 -1.58 39.69
C ALA A 15 -2.99 -1.84 38.64
N VAL A 16 -2.88 -3.06 38.17
CA VAL A 16 -2.08 -3.42 37.02
C VAL A 16 -2.80 -2.86 35.79
N LEU A 17 -2.42 -1.66 35.35
CA LEU A 17 -2.78 -1.17 34.01
C LEU A 17 -2.10 -2.10 33.01
N GLY A 18 -2.87 -3.04 32.48
CA GLY A 18 -2.46 -3.87 31.38
C GLY A 18 -2.26 -2.98 30.15
N ILE A 19 -1.01 -2.75 29.78
CA ILE A 19 -0.65 -2.19 28.48
C ILE A 19 -0.96 -3.30 27.48
N GLN A 20 -2.11 -3.19 26.82
CA GLN A 20 -2.43 -4.07 25.71
C GLN A 20 -1.55 -3.63 24.53
N PRO A 21 -0.78 -4.54 23.90
CA PRO A 21 -0.10 -4.20 22.68
C PRO A 21 -1.19 -3.92 21.63
N SER A 22 -1.30 -2.67 21.23
CA SER A 22 -2.05 -2.30 20.04
C SER A 22 -1.44 -3.06 18.88
N LEU A 23 -2.19 -3.98 18.26
CA LEU A 23 -1.82 -4.55 16.97
C LEU A 23 -1.91 -3.39 15.97
N ALA A 24 -0.82 -2.64 15.83
CA ALA A 24 -0.68 -1.66 14.78
C ALA A 24 -0.79 -2.41 13.45
N GLN A 25 -1.89 -2.21 12.73
CA GLN A 25 -2.00 -2.63 11.35
C GLN A 25 -0.80 -2.00 10.64
N SER A 26 0.04 -2.83 9.98
CA SER A 26 1.26 -2.36 9.40
C SER A 26 0.94 -1.25 8.39
N SER A 27 1.34 -0.03 8.72
CA SER A 27 1.29 1.14 7.84
C SER A 27 2.47 1.15 6.86
N GLU A 28 3.12 0.00 6.69
CA GLU A 28 4.28 -0.15 5.84
C GLU A 28 3.88 -0.27 4.37
N PHE A 29 4.74 0.25 3.51
CA PHE A 29 4.60 0.07 2.08
C PHE A 29 4.73 -1.43 1.73
N PRO A 30 3.84 -1.99 0.88
CA PRO A 30 3.79 -3.43 0.62
C PRO A 30 4.87 -3.88 -0.37
N PHE A 31 6.14 -3.83 0.05
CA PHE A 31 7.20 -4.51 -0.67
C PHE A 31 6.98 -6.02 -0.65
N ASP A 32 7.55 -6.71 -1.64
CA ASP A 32 7.42 -8.15 -1.83
C ASP A 32 5.97 -8.60 -1.96
N GLY A 33 5.21 -7.86 -2.75
CA GLY A 33 3.79 -8.09 -2.95
C GLY A 33 3.24 -7.55 -4.26
N GLU A 34 1.96 -7.79 -4.47
CA GLU A 34 1.21 -7.33 -5.64
C GLU A 34 0.24 -6.20 -5.26
N LEU A 35 0.11 -5.23 -6.12
CA LEU A 35 -0.93 -4.21 -6.07
C LEU A 35 -1.80 -4.29 -7.32
N ILE A 36 -3.12 -4.38 -7.16
CA ILE A 36 -4.08 -4.40 -8.24
C ILE A 36 -4.80 -3.05 -8.29
N LEU A 37 -4.78 -2.40 -9.44
CA LEU A 37 -5.46 -1.11 -9.61
C LEU A 37 -6.97 -1.26 -9.33
N ASP A 38 -7.50 -0.42 -8.46
CA ASP A 38 -8.90 -0.48 -8.05
C ASP A 38 -9.80 0.27 -9.04
N VAL A 39 -9.97 -0.33 -10.20
CA VAL A 39 -10.82 0.17 -11.29
C VAL A 39 -11.58 -0.99 -11.93
N ARG A 40 -12.57 -0.65 -12.74
CA ARG A 40 -13.23 -1.63 -13.60
C ARG A 40 -12.37 -1.93 -14.83
N ALA A 41 -12.41 -3.17 -15.30
CA ALA A 41 -11.82 -3.51 -16.58
C ALA A 41 -12.45 -2.70 -17.71
N MET A 42 -11.65 -2.36 -18.71
CA MET A 42 -12.17 -1.73 -19.93
C MET A 42 -13.12 -2.67 -20.68
N PRO A 43 -14.13 -2.17 -21.39
CA PRO A 43 -15.03 -2.99 -22.19
C PRO A 43 -14.25 -3.93 -23.12
N GLY A 44 -14.63 -5.21 -23.13
CA GLY A 44 -13.95 -6.25 -23.91
C GLY A 44 -12.59 -6.72 -23.37
N SER A 45 -12.16 -6.22 -22.22
CA SER A 45 -10.94 -6.66 -21.53
C SER A 45 -11.28 -7.34 -20.22
N LYS A 46 -10.56 -8.42 -19.92
CA LYS A 46 -10.55 -9.04 -18.58
C LYS A 46 -9.36 -8.59 -17.74
N ARG A 47 -8.46 -7.81 -18.33
CA ARG A 47 -7.24 -7.35 -17.68
C ARG A 47 -7.49 -6.08 -16.90
N ILE A 48 -6.98 -6.05 -15.68
CA ILE A 48 -6.87 -4.85 -14.83
C ILE A 48 -5.39 -4.64 -14.55
N PRO A 49 -4.88 -3.42 -14.65
CA PRO A 49 -3.47 -3.14 -14.33
C PRO A 49 -3.08 -3.63 -12.95
N ASN A 50 -1.90 -4.23 -12.87
CA ASN A 50 -1.30 -4.66 -11.62
C ASN A 50 0.20 -4.35 -11.59
N MET A 51 0.74 -4.29 -10.41
CA MET A 51 2.14 -4.00 -10.15
C MET A 51 2.69 -4.99 -9.14
N ASP A 52 3.61 -5.83 -9.59
CA ASP A 52 4.42 -6.67 -8.71
C ASP A 52 5.60 -5.86 -8.18
N ILE A 53 5.81 -5.88 -6.88
CA ILE A 53 6.88 -5.12 -6.21
C ILE A 53 7.78 -6.10 -5.50
N ALA A 54 9.05 -6.15 -5.90
CA ALA A 54 10.05 -6.96 -5.23
C ALA A 54 10.53 -6.29 -3.93
N ALA A 55 11.19 -7.07 -3.07
CA ALA A 55 11.72 -6.58 -1.79
C ALA A 55 12.73 -5.43 -1.97
N ASP A 56 13.45 -5.36 -3.07
CA ASP A 56 14.41 -4.31 -3.42
C ASP A 56 13.77 -3.10 -4.13
N GLY A 57 12.44 -3.10 -4.29
CA GLY A 57 11.70 -2.04 -4.94
C GLY A 57 11.62 -2.14 -6.46
N LYS A 58 12.20 -3.16 -7.09
CA LYS A 58 11.95 -3.41 -8.52
C LYS A 58 10.49 -3.70 -8.75
N ILE A 59 9.94 -3.14 -9.81
CA ILE A 59 8.54 -3.33 -10.17
C ILE A 59 8.38 -3.90 -11.57
N ALA A 60 7.36 -4.73 -11.72
CA ALA A 60 6.84 -5.17 -12.99
C ALA A 60 5.37 -4.75 -13.09
N LEU A 61 5.06 -3.92 -14.08
CA LEU A 61 3.72 -3.40 -14.33
C LEU A 61 3.11 -4.12 -15.52
N GLU A 62 2.00 -4.79 -15.30
CA GLU A 62 1.08 -5.20 -16.37
C GLU A 62 0.00 -4.13 -16.49
N MET A 63 -0.06 -3.47 -17.63
CA MET A 63 -1.02 -2.39 -17.88
C MET A 63 -2.23 -2.89 -18.68
N TRP A 64 -2.99 -1.99 -19.27
CA TRP A 64 -4.13 -2.35 -20.11
C TRP A 64 -3.73 -3.11 -21.38
N CYS A 65 -2.62 -2.73 -21.96
CA CYS A 65 -2.07 -3.31 -23.19
C CYS A 65 -0.66 -3.87 -22.96
N ASN A 66 0.26 -3.02 -22.54
CA ASN A 66 1.67 -3.29 -22.47
C ASN A 66 2.15 -3.63 -21.07
N ARG A 67 3.39 -4.09 -21.00
CA ARG A 67 4.14 -4.31 -19.77
C ARG A 67 5.32 -3.34 -19.72
N VAL A 68 5.68 -2.91 -18.52
CA VAL A 68 6.87 -2.11 -18.27
C VAL A 68 7.51 -2.53 -16.95
N ASP A 69 8.82 -2.56 -16.90
CA ASP A 69 9.60 -2.74 -15.68
C ASP A 69 10.06 -1.39 -15.16
N GLY A 70 10.31 -1.30 -13.86
CA GLY A 70 10.74 -0.05 -13.24
C GLY A 70 11.26 -0.25 -11.83
N GLN A 71 11.27 0.85 -11.09
CA GLN A 71 11.76 0.91 -9.72
C GLN A 71 10.89 1.85 -8.89
N VAL A 72 10.54 1.46 -7.68
CA VAL A 72 10.00 2.36 -6.66
C VAL A 72 11.05 2.64 -5.60
N VAL A 73 11.09 3.88 -5.14
CA VAL A 73 11.88 4.32 -3.99
C VAL A 73 10.92 4.92 -3.00
N VAL A 74 10.92 4.40 -1.78
CA VAL A 74 10.05 4.83 -0.69
C VAL A 74 10.89 5.35 0.46
N ALA A 75 10.56 6.55 0.93
CA ALA A 75 11.17 7.16 2.10
C ALA A 75 10.06 7.80 2.95
N GLY A 76 9.73 7.16 4.07
CA GLY A 76 8.59 7.58 4.88
C GLY A 76 7.28 7.50 4.08
N ASP A 77 6.56 8.61 3.97
CA ASP A 77 5.34 8.75 3.18
C ASP A 77 5.57 9.25 1.75
N THR A 78 6.82 9.45 1.36
CA THR A 78 7.18 9.83 -0.01
C THR A 78 7.47 8.61 -0.86
N ILE A 79 7.15 8.71 -2.14
CA ILE A 79 7.39 7.68 -3.14
C ILE A 79 7.85 8.32 -4.44
N THR A 80 8.79 7.68 -5.09
CA THR A 80 9.20 7.98 -6.46
C THR A 80 9.06 6.71 -7.29
N VAL A 81 8.38 6.80 -8.41
CA VAL A 81 8.21 5.68 -9.34
C VAL A 81 8.92 6.03 -10.65
N MET A 82 9.84 5.18 -11.05
CA MET A 82 10.58 5.28 -12.30
C MET A 82 10.24 4.08 -13.16
N THR A 83 9.88 4.29 -14.40
CA THR A 83 9.57 3.23 -15.35
C THR A 83 10.53 3.25 -16.53
N GLY A 84 10.83 2.07 -17.05
CA GLY A 84 11.60 1.90 -18.26
C GLY A 84 10.76 2.06 -19.53
N VAL A 85 11.18 1.44 -20.61
CA VAL A 85 10.48 1.45 -21.90
C VAL A 85 9.43 0.34 -21.92
N PRO A 86 8.15 0.68 -22.16
CA PRO A 86 7.09 -0.33 -22.28
C PRO A 86 7.29 -1.23 -23.51
N THR A 87 6.71 -2.43 -23.47
CA THR A 87 6.52 -3.26 -24.65
C THR A 87 5.62 -2.56 -25.66
N GLU A 88 5.66 -2.97 -26.91
CA GLU A 88 4.84 -2.43 -28.01
C GLU A 88 3.93 -3.54 -28.56
N ARG A 89 2.94 -3.95 -27.77
CA ARG A 89 1.93 -4.92 -28.21
C ARG A 89 0.88 -4.23 -29.06
N SER A 90 0.31 -4.99 -30.02
CA SER A 90 -0.84 -4.52 -30.79
C SER A 90 -2.11 -4.67 -29.97
N CYS A 91 -2.75 -3.56 -29.67
CA CYS A 91 -3.99 -3.48 -28.90
C CYS A 91 -4.94 -2.44 -29.48
N PRO A 92 -6.25 -2.47 -29.13
CA PRO A 92 -7.16 -1.39 -29.47
C PRO A 92 -6.66 -0.04 -28.97
N PRO A 93 -6.93 1.06 -29.70
CA PRO A 93 -6.42 2.40 -29.36
C PRO A 93 -6.74 2.86 -27.96
N GLU A 94 -7.90 2.54 -27.41
CA GLU A 94 -8.30 2.94 -26.06
C GLU A 94 -7.43 2.28 -24.98
N ARG A 95 -6.92 1.08 -25.17
CA ARG A 95 -5.99 0.43 -24.24
C ARG A 95 -4.61 1.04 -24.30
N VAL A 96 -4.16 1.39 -25.48
CA VAL A 96 -2.87 2.11 -25.68
C VAL A 96 -2.91 3.47 -24.99
N ARG A 97 -4.01 4.21 -25.13
CA ARG A 97 -4.21 5.47 -24.40
C ARG A 97 -4.28 5.27 -22.89
N GLY A 98 -4.96 4.24 -22.45
CA GLY A 98 -5.05 3.86 -21.04
C GLY A 98 -3.67 3.61 -20.42
N ASP A 99 -2.77 2.94 -21.14
CA ASP A 99 -1.39 2.73 -20.72
C ASP A 99 -0.62 4.04 -20.59
N ALA A 100 -0.76 4.94 -21.57
CA ALA A 100 -0.08 6.25 -21.55
C ALA A 100 -0.56 7.11 -20.37
N GLU A 101 -1.88 7.18 -20.14
CA GLU A 101 -2.47 7.91 -18.99
C GLU A 101 -2.05 7.30 -17.65
N PHE A 102 -2.00 5.99 -17.56
CA PHE A 102 -1.59 5.29 -16.36
C PHE A 102 -0.12 5.59 -16.01
N LEU A 103 0.77 5.49 -16.99
CA LEU A 103 2.20 5.78 -16.80
C LEU A 103 2.45 7.25 -16.45
N GLU A 104 1.75 8.18 -17.12
CA GLU A 104 1.84 9.61 -16.80
C GLU A 104 1.41 9.86 -15.35
N THR A 105 0.28 9.30 -14.93
CA THR A 105 -0.22 9.45 -13.56
C THR A 105 0.73 8.83 -12.56
N LEU A 106 1.23 7.63 -12.83
CA LEU A 106 2.13 6.89 -11.94
C LEU A 106 3.48 7.60 -11.77
N SER A 107 4.02 8.17 -12.84
CA SER A 107 5.30 8.92 -12.79
C SER A 107 5.20 10.25 -12.05
N ALA A 108 3.99 10.78 -11.87
CA ALA A 108 3.74 12.06 -11.20
C ALA A 108 3.38 11.93 -9.71
N VAL A 109 3.27 10.72 -9.17
CA VAL A 109 3.00 10.53 -7.74
C VAL A 109 4.21 10.89 -6.90
N THR A 110 3.95 11.48 -5.74
CA THR A 110 4.99 11.95 -4.80
C THR A 110 4.85 11.36 -3.40
N ASN A 111 3.65 10.94 -3.04
CA ASN A 111 3.35 10.42 -1.72
C ASN A 111 2.52 9.14 -1.83
N TRP A 112 2.52 8.40 -0.74
CA TRP A 112 1.69 7.21 -0.62
C TRP A 112 1.02 7.14 0.75
N ARG A 113 -0.08 6.40 0.82
CA ARG A 113 -0.78 6.10 2.07
C ARG A 113 -1.41 4.72 1.98
N ARG A 114 -1.30 3.96 3.06
CA ARG A 114 -2.04 2.72 3.22
C ARG A 114 -3.29 2.94 4.07
N GLU A 115 -4.41 2.42 3.61
CA GLU A 115 -5.70 2.43 4.27
C GLU A 115 -6.28 1.01 4.25
N GLY A 116 -5.97 0.20 5.25
CA GLY A 116 -6.36 -1.20 5.30
C GLY A 116 -5.76 -2.00 4.13
N ASP A 117 -6.63 -2.58 3.30
CA ASP A 117 -6.24 -3.36 2.12
C ASP A 117 -6.02 -2.50 0.87
N PHE A 118 -6.03 -1.19 1.01
CA PHE A 118 -5.80 -0.26 -0.09
C PHE A 118 -4.52 0.53 0.10
N VAL A 119 -3.88 0.82 -1.02
CA VAL A 119 -2.73 1.73 -1.11
C VAL A 119 -3.09 2.84 -2.08
N ARG A 120 -2.93 4.07 -1.65
CA ARG A 120 -3.08 5.25 -2.51
C ARG A 120 -1.69 5.76 -2.88
N LEU A 121 -1.47 5.96 -4.16
CA LEU A 121 -0.34 6.71 -4.69
C LEU A 121 -0.84 8.09 -5.08
N ILE A 122 -0.31 9.10 -4.41
CA ILE A 122 -0.87 10.45 -4.39
C ILE A 122 0.01 11.38 -5.23
N GLY A 123 -0.61 12.06 -6.16
CA GLY A 123 -0.01 13.07 -7.02
C GLY A 123 -1.10 14.05 -7.51
N PRO A 124 -0.92 14.74 -8.63
CA PRO A 124 -1.98 15.55 -9.25
C PRO A 124 -3.25 14.75 -9.51
N LYS A 125 -3.09 13.48 -9.83
CA LYS A 125 -4.14 12.46 -9.82
C LYS A 125 -3.71 11.35 -8.85
N THR A 126 -4.66 10.78 -8.11
CA THR A 126 -4.42 9.69 -7.17
C THR A 126 -4.78 8.37 -7.81
N LEU A 127 -3.88 7.39 -7.68
CA LEU A 127 -4.12 6.01 -8.02
C LEU A 127 -4.41 5.22 -6.74
N ARG A 128 -5.51 4.48 -6.74
CA ARG A 128 -5.86 3.58 -5.65
C ARG A 128 -5.64 2.15 -6.08
N PHE A 129 -4.90 1.43 -5.28
CA PHE A 129 -4.63 0.01 -5.49
C PHE A 129 -5.20 -0.80 -4.35
N ARG A 130 -5.57 -2.03 -4.64
CA ARG A 130 -5.95 -3.02 -3.67
C ARG A 130 -4.78 -3.99 -3.45
N VAL A 131 -4.50 -4.30 -2.18
CA VAL A 131 -3.59 -5.38 -1.81
C VAL A 131 -4.41 -6.68 -1.80
N PRO A 132 -4.03 -7.71 -2.59
CA PRO A 132 -4.71 -8.99 -2.54
C PRO A 132 -4.60 -9.58 -1.13
N THR A 133 -5.72 -10.03 -0.58
CA THR A 133 -5.76 -10.81 0.67
C THR A 133 -5.85 -12.28 0.32
N ASN A 134 -4.94 -13.08 0.84
CA ASN A 134 -4.97 -14.54 0.71
C ASN A 134 -6.03 -15.15 1.64
#